data_4bc1116ec7da14291d185226c1255677
#
_entry.id   4bc1116ec7da14291d185226c1255677
#
_cell.length_a   1.000
_cell.length_b   1.000
_cell.length_c   1.000
_cell.angle_alpha   90.00
_cell.angle_beta   90.00
_cell.angle_gamma   90.00
#
_symmetry.space_group_name_H-M   'P 1'
#
loop_
_entity.id
_entity.type
_entity.pdbx_description
1 polymer ?
#
loop_
_entity_poly.entity_id
_entity_poly.type
_entity_poly.pdbx_seq_one_letter_code
_entity_poly.pdbx_strand_id
1 'polypeptide(L)'
;MLRGCRMFEIVGKYNTAKVYADIVEQEAYSQIQNLVNQKFSEGSNIAIMADTHAGKGCVIGFTQTIRDKVVPNLVGCDLGCGMLVLKVSKDFIMDLPKLDKVIHQKIPSGMNHRASKHPFADKTHLQDLICPVNRDKLLLSVGSVGSGNHFIEVDTDENGDYYIVIHSGSRHLGIEVAKFYQNKAIEYWMAGGVKFSIGRSKLIQDLKSSGRQAEIADALKKYDEKKVKMPAELAYLEGPLMEDYLHDMKIAQEYAILNREAMLDVIISEMGIKKRYILDKFCTIHNYIDLDNMILRKGAISLQKDELAIIPINMSEGSLIVKGKGNSDMNYSGPHGAGRLMSRSKAKETLKMEDYKASMEGIYTTCVGVATIDEAPQAYKPIESILENIKDNADVVTRIRPIYNFKAAE
;
A
#
# COMPACT_ATOMS: atom_id res chain seq x y z
N MET A 1 -12.55 16.84 -28.93
CA MET A 1 -11.60 17.53 -28.04
C MET A 1 -11.03 16.48 -27.11
N LEU A 2 -9.77 16.12 -27.30
CA LEU A 2 -9.03 15.23 -26.43
C LEU A 2 -8.77 16.02 -25.13
N ARG A 3 -9.47 15.74 -24.05
CA ARG A 3 -9.10 16.17 -22.70
C ARG A 3 -8.01 15.19 -22.22
N GLY A 4 -6.76 15.54 -22.42
CA GLY A 4 -5.65 14.86 -21.76
C GLY A 4 -5.76 15.04 -20.25
N CYS A 5 -5.23 14.08 -19.48
CA CYS A 5 -5.11 14.15 -18.03
C CYS A 5 -4.57 15.56 -17.66
N ARG A 6 -5.34 16.35 -16.95
CA ARG A 6 -4.93 17.70 -16.54
C ARG A 6 -3.99 17.57 -15.35
N MET A 7 -2.70 17.41 -15.64
CA MET A 7 -1.68 17.57 -14.63
C MET A 7 -1.67 19.02 -14.14
N PHE A 8 -1.65 19.20 -12.81
CA PHE A 8 -1.37 20.49 -12.19
C PHE A 8 -0.30 20.34 -11.11
N GLU A 9 0.26 21.45 -10.68
CA GLU A 9 1.35 21.46 -9.71
C GLU A 9 0.89 22.07 -8.38
N ILE A 10 1.34 21.46 -7.28
CA ILE A 10 1.25 22.03 -5.94
C ILE A 10 2.66 22.46 -5.55
N VAL A 11 2.88 23.77 -5.56
CA VAL A 11 4.18 24.38 -5.31
C VAL A 11 4.34 24.65 -3.82
N GLY A 12 5.42 24.15 -3.21
CA GLY A 12 5.79 24.41 -1.83
C GLY A 12 7.10 25.17 -1.69
N LYS A 13 7.52 25.33 -0.44
CA LYS A 13 8.76 26.05 -0.11
C LYS A 13 10.02 25.32 -0.60
N TYR A 14 10.01 23.98 -0.58
CA TYR A 14 11.19 23.15 -0.85
C TYR A 14 11.04 22.24 -2.05
N ASN A 15 9.81 21.95 -2.48
CA ASN A 15 9.57 21.08 -3.62
C ASN A 15 8.23 21.42 -4.29
N THR A 16 7.98 20.78 -5.42
CA THR A 16 6.72 20.81 -6.17
C THR A 16 6.23 19.39 -6.39
N ALA A 17 4.95 19.14 -6.14
CA ALA A 17 4.30 17.87 -6.47
C ALA A 17 3.53 18.01 -7.78
N LYS A 18 3.72 17.07 -8.71
CA LYS A 18 2.92 16.93 -9.93
C LYS A 18 1.69 16.07 -9.61
N VAL A 19 0.50 16.59 -9.87
CA VAL A 19 -0.77 15.94 -9.53
C VAL A 19 -1.50 15.54 -10.81
N TYR A 20 -1.71 14.24 -10.99
CA TYR A 20 -2.34 13.63 -12.16
C TYR A 20 -3.78 13.17 -11.84
N ALA A 21 -4.52 14.02 -11.15
CA ALA A 21 -5.92 13.79 -10.77
C ALA A 21 -6.79 14.98 -11.17
N ASP A 22 -8.00 14.70 -11.64
CA ASP A 22 -8.95 15.77 -12.04
C ASP A 22 -9.54 16.50 -10.83
N ILE A 23 -9.73 15.78 -9.72
CA ILE A 23 -10.32 16.30 -8.48
C ILE A 23 -9.48 15.85 -7.30
N VAL A 24 -9.09 16.81 -6.47
CA VAL A 24 -8.38 16.59 -5.21
C VAL A 24 -9.18 17.23 -4.07
N GLU A 25 -9.54 16.44 -3.07
CA GLU A 25 -10.23 16.94 -1.89
C GLU A 25 -9.36 17.92 -1.11
N GLN A 26 -9.99 18.86 -0.40
CA GLN A 26 -9.29 19.92 0.36
C GLN A 26 -8.28 19.37 1.37
N GLU A 27 -8.62 18.27 2.04
CA GLU A 27 -7.72 17.62 3.00
C GLU A 27 -6.49 17.03 2.29
N ALA A 28 -6.71 16.32 1.17
CA ALA A 28 -5.64 15.76 0.35
C ALA A 28 -4.71 16.87 -0.18
N TYR A 29 -5.27 17.97 -0.68
CA TYR A 29 -4.49 19.13 -1.09
C TYR A 29 -3.61 19.67 0.04
N SER A 30 -4.18 19.83 1.24
CA SER A 30 -3.46 20.32 2.41
C SER A 30 -2.33 19.39 2.84
N GLN A 31 -2.53 18.07 2.74
CA GLN A 31 -1.49 17.07 3.03
C GLN A 31 -0.32 17.16 2.05
N ILE A 32 -0.60 17.28 0.75
CA ILE A 32 0.44 17.45 -0.29
C ILE A 32 1.18 18.76 -0.07
N GLN A 33 0.48 19.86 0.18
CA GLN A 33 1.07 21.17 0.45
C GLN A 33 1.99 21.14 1.68
N ASN A 34 1.58 20.45 2.75
CA ASN A 34 2.41 20.27 3.95
C ASN A 34 3.69 19.50 3.63
N LEU A 35 3.61 18.45 2.80
CA LEU A 35 4.76 17.64 2.41
C LEU A 35 5.78 18.45 1.61
N VAL A 36 5.36 19.16 0.57
CA VAL A 36 6.27 19.94 -0.31
C VAL A 36 6.86 21.18 0.38
N ASN A 37 6.32 21.54 1.56
CA ASN A 37 6.88 22.54 2.46
C ASN A 37 7.94 21.97 3.42
N GLN A 38 8.22 20.66 3.39
CA GLN A 38 9.24 20.06 4.24
C GLN A 38 10.58 19.96 3.52
N LYS A 39 11.66 20.35 4.21
CA LYS A 39 13.01 20.36 3.63
C LYS A 39 13.49 18.96 3.16
N PHE A 40 13.01 17.89 3.78
CA PHE A 40 13.41 16.52 3.38
C PHE A 40 12.89 16.14 1.98
N SER A 41 11.87 16.83 1.47
CA SER A 41 11.33 16.57 0.13
C SER A 41 12.17 17.19 -0.99
N GLU A 42 13.11 18.09 -0.66
CA GLU A 42 13.91 18.83 -1.63
C GLU A 42 14.66 17.90 -2.58
N GLY A 43 14.52 18.16 -3.88
CA GLY A 43 15.16 17.39 -4.95
C GLY A 43 14.59 16.01 -5.22
N SER A 44 13.49 15.61 -4.57
CA SER A 44 12.75 14.41 -4.90
C SER A 44 11.75 14.67 -6.04
N ASN A 45 11.53 13.70 -6.94
CA ASN A 45 10.39 13.75 -7.85
C ASN A 45 9.16 13.24 -7.09
N ILE A 46 8.12 14.07 -6.97
CA ILE A 46 6.86 13.76 -6.29
C ILE A 46 5.74 13.76 -7.32
N ALA A 47 5.09 12.60 -7.48
CA ALA A 47 3.96 12.43 -8.38
C ALA A 47 2.76 11.82 -7.63
N ILE A 48 1.58 12.41 -7.84
CA ILE A 48 0.33 12.03 -7.19
C ILE A 48 -0.60 11.44 -8.25
N MET A 49 -1.07 10.20 -8.02
CA MET A 49 -1.87 9.43 -8.97
C MET A 49 -3.35 9.84 -8.93
N ALA A 50 -4.09 9.43 -9.95
CA ALA A 50 -5.50 9.79 -10.19
C ALA A 50 -6.49 9.35 -9.11
N ASP A 51 -6.18 8.27 -8.40
CA ASP A 51 -6.98 7.71 -7.32
C ASP A 51 -6.74 8.37 -5.96
N THR A 52 -6.05 9.53 -5.95
CA THR A 52 -5.64 10.21 -4.72
C THR A 52 -6.80 10.56 -3.81
N HIS A 53 -6.59 10.38 -2.52
CA HIS A 53 -7.45 10.78 -1.41
C HIS A 53 -6.63 10.93 -0.13
N ALA A 54 -7.21 11.58 0.91
CA ALA A 54 -6.52 11.81 2.16
C ALA A 54 -6.07 10.51 2.84
N GLY A 55 -4.88 10.53 3.44
CA GLY A 55 -4.28 9.40 4.13
C GLY A 55 -3.46 9.84 5.35
N LYS A 56 -2.93 8.91 6.13
CA LYS A 56 -2.08 9.23 7.27
C LYS A 56 -0.70 9.70 6.80
N GLY A 57 -0.27 10.89 7.24
CA GLY A 57 1.02 11.50 6.88
C GLY A 57 0.98 12.20 5.53
N CYS A 58 0.52 11.55 4.48
CA CYS A 58 0.22 12.12 3.17
C CYS A 58 -0.84 11.26 2.47
N VAL A 59 -1.29 11.73 1.31
CA VAL A 59 -2.34 11.09 0.49
C VAL A 59 -1.99 9.65 0.10
N ILE A 60 -3.02 8.86 -0.21
CA ILE A 60 -2.93 7.63 -1.00
C ILE A 60 -2.80 8.03 -2.47
N GLY A 61 -2.22 7.20 -3.32
CA GLY A 61 -1.84 7.56 -4.70
C GLY A 61 -0.54 8.37 -4.75
N PHE A 62 0.29 8.27 -3.72
CA PHE A 62 1.53 9.04 -3.56
C PHE A 62 2.75 8.26 -4.03
N THR A 63 3.64 8.93 -4.77
CA THR A 63 4.97 8.42 -5.14
C THR A 63 6.04 9.46 -4.95
N GLN A 64 7.23 9.01 -4.52
CA GLN A 64 8.39 9.89 -4.30
C GLN A 64 9.69 9.13 -4.57
N THR A 65 10.64 9.77 -5.27
CA THR A 65 12.02 9.28 -5.30
C THR A 65 12.70 9.53 -3.95
N ILE A 66 13.37 8.50 -3.41
CA ILE A 66 14.08 8.57 -2.13
C ILE A 66 15.57 8.77 -2.39
N ARG A 67 16.24 9.50 -1.50
CA ARG A 67 17.69 9.70 -1.49
C ARG A 67 18.29 9.23 -0.16
N ASP A 68 18.36 10.13 0.79
CA ASP A 68 19.02 9.95 2.10
C ASP A 68 18.04 10.05 3.28
N LYS A 69 16.73 10.14 3.01
CA LYS A 69 15.66 10.31 4.00
C LYS A 69 14.41 9.54 3.60
N VAL A 70 13.76 8.95 4.59
CA VAL A 70 12.47 8.25 4.40
C VAL A 70 11.52 8.53 5.54
N VAL A 71 10.25 8.76 5.22
CA VAL A 71 9.18 8.87 6.22
C VAL A 71 8.37 7.58 6.21
N PRO A 72 8.35 6.78 7.28
CA PRO A 72 7.61 5.50 7.29
C PRO A 72 6.11 5.66 7.01
N ASN A 73 5.48 6.71 7.51
CA ASN A 73 4.06 7.01 7.22
C ASN A 73 3.78 7.26 5.72
N LEU A 74 4.77 7.63 4.92
CA LEU A 74 4.61 7.84 3.48
C LEU A 74 4.59 6.53 2.68
N VAL A 75 4.97 5.41 3.29
CA VAL A 75 4.78 4.06 2.70
C VAL A 75 3.40 3.51 3.06
N GLY A 76 2.92 3.85 4.24
CA GLY A 76 1.70 3.32 4.83
C GLY A 76 1.97 2.23 5.85
N CYS A 77 0.90 1.72 6.48
CA CYS A 77 1.03 0.72 7.54
C CYS A 77 0.82 -0.73 7.04
N ASP A 78 0.21 -0.93 5.89
CA ASP A 78 0.10 -2.27 5.28
C ASP A 78 1.21 -2.45 4.24
N LEU A 79 2.44 -2.61 4.77
CA LEU A 79 3.64 -2.78 3.96
C LEU A 79 3.54 -4.03 3.08
N GLY A 80 3.86 -3.90 1.80
CA GLY A 80 3.81 -4.99 0.84
C GLY A 80 2.40 -5.41 0.43
N CYS A 81 1.35 -4.63 0.80
CA CYS A 81 -0.01 -4.87 0.30
C CYS A 81 -0.01 -4.85 -1.22
N GLY A 82 -0.75 -5.79 -1.81
CA GLY A 82 -0.77 -5.97 -3.25
C GLY A 82 -1.62 -7.17 -3.67
N MET A 83 -1.64 -7.43 -4.96
CA MET A 83 -2.43 -8.47 -5.59
C MET A 83 -1.54 -9.50 -6.27
N LEU A 84 -1.85 -10.77 -6.04
CA LEU A 84 -1.31 -11.90 -6.79
C LEU A 84 -2.37 -12.36 -7.77
N VAL A 85 -2.01 -12.49 -9.04
CA VAL A 85 -2.90 -12.91 -10.12
C VAL A 85 -2.41 -14.23 -10.68
N LEU A 86 -3.31 -15.22 -10.78
CA LEU A 86 -3.09 -16.46 -11.50
C LEU A 86 -4.08 -16.55 -12.67
N LYS A 87 -3.58 -16.56 -13.90
CA LYS A 87 -4.39 -16.84 -15.09
C LYS A 87 -4.54 -18.34 -15.31
N VAL A 88 -5.78 -18.82 -15.41
CA VAL A 88 -6.13 -20.24 -15.59
C VAL A 88 -6.97 -20.40 -16.84
N SER A 89 -6.63 -21.39 -17.68
CA SER A 89 -7.35 -21.70 -18.92
C SER A 89 -8.83 -21.98 -18.68
N LYS A 90 -9.68 -21.53 -19.58
CA LYS A 90 -11.11 -21.85 -19.65
C LYS A 90 -11.41 -23.36 -19.73
N ASP A 91 -10.42 -24.16 -20.13
CA ASP A 91 -10.57 -25.63 -20.16
C ASP A 91 -10.62 -26.24 -18.75
N PHE A 92 -10.28 -25.48 -17.70
CA PHE A 92 -10.49 -25.86 -16.31
C PHE A 92 -11.94 -25.55 -15.92
N ILE A 93 -12.62 -26.51 -15.27
CA ILE A 93 -13.98 -26.30 -14.76
C ILE A 93 -13.89 -25.67 -13.39
N MET A 94 -14.21 -24.39 -13.27
CA MET A 94 -14.20 -23.65 -12.02
C MET A 94 -15.50 -23.91 -11.23
N ASP A 95 -15.39 -24.70 -10.16
CA ASP A 95 -16.48 -24.97 -9.23
C ASP A 95 -16.52 -23.87 -8.13
N LEU A 96 -17.32 -22.83 -8.34
CA LEU A 96 -17.40 -21.69 -7.44
C LEU A 96 -17.93 -22.05 -6.03
N PRO A 97 -18.98 -22.89 -5.87
CA PRO A 97 -19.41 -23.37 -4.53
C PRO A 97 -18.30 -24.11 -3.78
N LYS A 98 -17.53 -24.94 -4.47
CA LYS A 98 -16.38 -25.63 -3.88
C LYS A 98 -15.29 -24.63 -3.47
N LEU A 99 -14.97 -23.65 -4.33
CA LEU A 99 -13.99 -22.61 -4.05
C LEU A 99 -14.38 -21.81 -2.81
N ASP A 100 -15.62 -21.36 -2.71
CA ASP A 100 -16.14 -20.61 -1.56
C ASP A 100 -15.96 -21.41 -0.26
N LYS A 101 -16.33 -22.70 -0.28
CA LYS A 101 -16.13 -23.61 0.85
C LYS A 101 -14.67 -23.77 1.24
N VAL A 102 -13.77 -23.91 0.24
CA VAL A 102 -12.32 -24.02 0.47
C VAL A 102 -11.79 -22.75 1.13
N ILE A 103 -12.17 -21.58 0.64
CA ILE A 103 -11.72 -20.29 1.20
C ILE A 103 -12.19 -20.17 2.66
N HIS A 104 -13.47 -20.37 2.93
CA HIS A 104 -14.02 -20.27 4.28
C HIS A 104 -13.41 -21.27 5.28
N GLN A 105 -13.05 -22.47 4.85
CA GLN A 105 -12.54 -23.53 5.73
C GLN A 105 -11.03 -23.54 5.88
N LYS A 106 -10.27 -23.12 4.85
CA LYS A 106 -8.82 -23.33 4.77
C LYS A 106 -8.01 -22.05 4.82
N ILE A 107 -8.61 -20.89 4.53
CA ILE A 107 -7.95 -19.60 4.46
C ILE A 107 -8.53 -18.67 5.53
N PRO A 108 -7.83 -18.47 6.66
CA PRO A 108 -8.30 -17.56 7.71
C PRO A 108 -8.48 -16.13 7.22
N SER A 109 -9.47 -15.43 7.73
CA SER A 109 -9.76 -14.02 7.43
C SER A 109 -9.91 -13.19 8.72
N GLY A 110 -9.93 -11.87 8.59
CA GLY A 110 -10.01 -10.96 9.73
C GLY A 110 -8.77 -11.07 10.64
N MET A 111 -9.00 -11.17 11.92
CA MET A 111 -7.94 -11.34 12.94
C MET A 111 -7.50 -12.79 13.14
N ASN A 112 -8.13 -13.74 12.46
CA ASN A 112 -7.84 -15.15 12.58
C ASN A 112 -6.50 -15.51 11.92
N HIS A 113 -5.91 -16.60 12.39
CA HIS A 113 -4.71 -17.21 11.84
C HIS A 113 -4.86 -18.72 11.76
N ARG A 114 -3.95 -19.40 11.10
CA ARG A 114 -3.96 -20.87 10.94
C ARG A 114 -3.70 -21.57 12.28
N ALA A 115 -4.25 -22.76 12.43
CA ALA A 115 -3.97 -23.62 13.58
C ALA A 115 -2.55 -24.21 13.55
N SER A 116 -1.98 -24.36 12.34
CA SER A 116 -0.61 -24.82 12.10
C SER A 116 0.06 -23.98 11.01
N LYS A 117 1.37 -23.88 11.05
CA LYS A 117 2.17 -23.14 10.07
C LYS A 117 1.96 -23.70 8.65
N HIS A 118 1.82 -22.81 7.67
CA HIS A 118 1.93 -23.17 6.26
C HIS A 118 3.42 -23.41 5.90
N PRO A 119 3.78 -24.33 5.00
CA PRO A 119 5.20 -24.55 4.60
C PRO A 119 5.93 -23.28 4.14
N PHE A 120 5.22 -22.31 3.59
CA PHE A 120 5.81 -21.03 3.19
C PHE A 120 6.21 -20.15 4.37
N ALA A 121 5.73 -20.42 5.58
CA ALA A 121 6.17 -19.71 6.77
C ALA A 121 7.67 -19.95 7.09
N ASP A 122 8.20 -21.11 6.72
CA ASP A 122 9.62 -21.43 6.90
C ASP A 122 10.54 -20.67 5.93
N LYS A 123 9.97 -20.03 4.91
CA LYS A 123 10.69 -19.18 3.94
C LYS A 123 10.74 -17.70 4.36
N THR A 124 10.05 -17.35 5.44
CA THR A 124 10.06 -15.97 5.94
C THR A 124 11.34 -15.67 6.67
N HIS A 125 11.86 -14.45 6.55
CA HIS A 125 13.06 -13.97 7.22
C HIS A 125 12.74 -13.25 8.54
N LEU A 126 11.71 -13.70 9.27
CA LEU A 126 11.25 -13.05 10.52
C LEU A 126 12.29 -13.05 11.63
N GLN A 127 13.24 -14.00 11.63
CA GLN A 127 14.35 -14.05 12.58
C GLN A 127 15.34 -12.88 12.43
N ASP A 128 15.40 -12.27 11.23
CA ASP A 128 16.35 -11.21 10.89
C ASP A 128 15.79 -9.81 11.20
N LEU A 129 14.51 -9.70 11.62
CA LEU A 129 13.90 -8.42 11.97
C LEU A 129 14.55 -7.76 13.16
N ILE A 130 14.81 -6.46 13.02
CA ILE A 130 15.29 -5.55 14.08
C ILE A 130 14.10 -5.09 14.93
N CYS A 131 12.96 -4.80 14.29
CA CYS A 131 11.71 -4.47 14.96
C CYS A 131 11.23 -5.64 15.84
N PRO A 132 10.92 -5.41 17.12
CA PRO A 132 10.39 -6.45 18.00
C PRO A 132 8.96 -6.82 17.58
N VAL A 133 8.75 -8.11 17.27
CA VAL A 133 7.47 -8.64 16.79
C VAL A 133 7.14 -9.97 17.44
N ASN A 134 5.85 -10.33 17.47
CA ASN A 134 5.43 -11.68 17.87
C ASN A 134 5.58 -12.65 16.69
N ARG A 135 6.77 -13.26 16.57
CA ARG A 135 7.12 -14.15 15.45
C ARG A 135 6.21 -15.37 15.34
N ASP A 136 5.82 -16.00 16.44
CA ASP A 136 4.99 -17.19 16.41
C ASP A 136 3.61 -16.89 15.82
N LYS A 137 3.00 -15.78 16.21
CA LYS A 137 1.72 -15.33 15.64
C LYS A 137 1.86 -15.01 14.15
N LEU A 138 2.95 -14.37 13.74
CA LEU A 138 3.22 -14.05 12.33
C LEU A 138 3.41 -15.32 11.50
N LEU A 139 4.15 -16.32 11.98
CA LEU A 139 4.32 -17.59 11.28
C LEU A 139 2.98 -18.32 11.05
N LEU A 140 2.05 -18.23 12.01
CA LEU A 140 0.69 -18.78 11.87
C LEU A 140 -0.21 -17.93 10.96
N SER A 141 0.14 -16.67 10.72
CA SER A 141 -0.65 -15.75 9.87
C SER A 141 -0.34 -15.89 8.38
N VAL A 142 0.73 -16.59 7.97
CA VAL A 142 1.04 -16.87 6.56
C VAL A 142 -0.07 -17.72 5.94
N GLY A 143 -0.62 -17.26 4.81
CA GLY A 143 -1.76 -17.89 4.14
C GLY A 143 -3.11 -17.46 4.72
N SER A 144 -3.23 -16.18 5.15
CA SER A 144 -4.49 -15.60 5.62
C SER A 144 -4.81 -14.27 4.90
N VAL A 145 -6.10 -14.00 4.64
CA VAL A 145 -6.54 -12.84 3.85
C VAL A 145 -6.37 -11.54 4.60
N GLY A 146 -6.80 -11.47 5.85
CA GLY A 146 -6.90 -10.23 6.60
C GLY A 146 -8.29 -9.62 6.57
N SER A 147 -8.37 -8.31 6.77
CA SER A 147 -9.62 -7.54 6.83
C SER A 147 -9.52 -6.27 5.96
N GLY A 148 -10.53 -5.45 6.00
CA GLY A 148 -10.58 -4.20 5.27
C GLY A 148 -10.87 -4.40 3.78
N ASN A 149 -10.03 -3.86 2.89
CA ASN A 149 -10.20 -3.98 1.45
C ASN A 149 -9.63 -5.29 0.85
N HIS A 150 -9.14 -6.22 1.67
CA HIS A 150 -8.61 -7.50 1.20
C HIS A 150 -9.70 -8.42 0.67
N PHE A 151 -9.40 -9.17 -0.40
CA PHE A 151 -10.35 -10.03 -1.08
C PHE A 151 -9.67 -11.20 -1.80
N ILE A 152 -10.46 -12.21 -2.15
CA ILE A 152 -10.13 -13.24 -3.13
C ILE A 152 -11.24 -13.21 -4.18
N GLU A 153 -10.88 -13.05 -5.45
CA GLU A 153 -11.81 -12.89 -6.56
C GLU A 153 -11.47 -13.87 -7.67
N VAL A 154 -12.46 -14.33 -8.40
CA VAL A 154 -12.26 -15.00 -9.68
C VAL A 154 -13.00 -14.21 -10.74
N ASP A 155 -12.22 -13.75 -11.70
CA ASP A 155 -12.70 -13.00 -12.87
C ASP A 155 -12.58 -13.83 -14.14
N THR A 156 -13.22 -13.36 -15.20
CA THR A 156 -13.06 -13.89 -16.57
C THR A 156 -12.73 -12.78 -17.54
N ASP A 157 -11.88 -13.09 -18.55
CA ASP A 157 -11.69 -12.24 -19.72
C ASP A 157 -12.67 -12.57 -20.84
N GLU A 158 -12.58 -11.84 -21.95
CA GLU A 158 -13.42 -12.04 -23.14
C GLU A 158 -13.20 -13.39 -23.84
N ASN A 159 -12.07 -14.05 -23.58
CA ASN A 159 -11.76 -15.39 -24.10
C ASN A 159 -12.34 -16.50 -23.21
N GLY A 160 -12.84 -16.16 -22.04
CA GLY A 160 -13.35 -17.06 -21.02
C GLY A 160 -12.28 -17.65 -20.10
N ASP A 161 -11.02 -17.21 -20.19
CA ASP A 161 -9.99 -17.60 -19.25
C ASP A 161 -10.25 -17.00 -17.88
N TYR A 162 -9.94 -17.74 -16.80
CA TYR A 162 -10.13 -17.31 -15.43
C TYR A 162 -8.91 -16.59 -14.89
N TYR A 163 -9.17 -15.63 -14.00
CA TYR A 163 -8.14 -14.94 -13.23
C TYR A 163 -8.47 -15.05 -11.75
N ILE A 164 -7.64 -15.79 -10.99
CA ILE A 164 -7.73 -15.83 -9.53
C ILE A 164 -6.91 -14.68 -9.01
N VAL A 165 -7.56 -13.72 -8.35
CA VAL A 165 -6.94 -12.51 -7.81
C VAL A 165 -6.98 -12.57 -6.28
N ILE A 166 -5.81 -12.47 -5.64
CA ILE A 166 -5.67 -12.48 -4.18
C ILE A 166 -5.08 -11.14 -3.73
N HIS A 167 -5.90 -10.30 -3.10
CA HIS A 167 -5.49 -9.04 -2.51
C HIS A 167 -5.26 -9.21 -1.00
N SER A 168 -4.01 -9.07 -0.58
CA SER A 168 -3.62 -9.13 0.83
C SER A 168 -2.23 -8.52 1.05
N GLY A 169 -1.90 -8.21 2.30
CA GLY A 169 -0.64 -7.58 2.69
C GLY A 169 0.19 -8.42 3.67
N SER A 170 1.07 -7.74 4.39
CA SER A 170 1.97 -8.34 5.39
C SER A 170 1.31 -8.61 6.74
N ARG A 171 -0.01 -8.56 6.81
CA ARG A 171 -0.78 -8.80 8.01
C ARG A 171 -0.34 -7.79 9.11
N HIS A 172 -0.29 -8.24 10.36
CA HIS A 172 0.09 -7.38 11.48
C HIS A 172 1.57 -6.92 11.42
N LEU A 173 2.44 -7.66 10.71
CA LEU A 173 3.85 -7.34 10.58
C LEU A 173 4.09 -5.92 10.04
N GLY A 174 3.45 -5.56 8.94
CA GLY A 174 3.62 -4.24 8.34
C GLY A 174 3.21 -3.10 9.28
N ILE A 175 2.14 -3.31 10.06
CA ILE A 175 1.69 -2.33 11.06
C ILE A 175 2.73 -2.16 12.17
N GLU A 176 3.31 -3.26 12.68
CA GLU A 176 4.33 -3.21 13.74
C GLU A 176 5.59 -2.51 13.26
N VAL A 177 6.11 -2.89 12.08
CA VAL A 177 7.30 -2.25 11.48
C VAL A 177 7.05 -0.76 11.22
N ALA A 178 5.94 -0.41 10.55
CA ALA A 178 5.64 0.99 10.25
C ALA A 178 5.51 1.86 11.52
N LYS A 179 4.83 1.36 12.56
CA LYS A 179 4.69 2.06 13.85
C LYS A 179 6.01 2.19 14.58
N PHE A 180 6.79 1.11 14.65
CA PHE A 180 8.07 1.10 15.34
C PHE A 180 9.00 2.18 14.78
N TYR A 181 9.18 2.19 13.46
CA TYR A 181 10.09 3.14 12.83
C TYR A 181 9.55 4.56 12.76
N GLN A 182 8.23 4.76 12.65
CA GLN A 182 7.65 6.10 12.76
C GLN A 182 7.85 6.66 14.18
N ASN A 183 7.70 5.85 15.22
CA ASN A 183 7.96 6.27 16.59
C ASN A 183 9.46 6.58 16.78
N LYS A 184 10.36 5.78 16.24
CA LYS A 184 11.80 6.08 16.24
C LYS A 184 12.12 7.40 15.54
N ALA A 185 11.47 7.69 14.42
CA ALA A 185 11.62 8.97 13.73
C ALA A 185 11.13 10.15 14.61
N ILE A 186 9.98 9.99 15.26
CA ILE A 186 9.43 11.00 16.17
C ILE A 186 10.38 11.25 17.35
N GLU A 187 10.84 10.19 18.03
CA GLU A 187 11.79 10.28 19.15
C GLU A 187 13.09 10.98 18.71
N TYR A 188 13.63 10.59 17.55
CA TYR A 188 14.82 11.21 16.97
C TYR A 188 14.66 12.71 16.76
N TRP A 189 13.52 13.16 16.20
CA TRP A 189 13.25 14.58 15.97
C TRP A 189 12.81 15.32 17.23
N MET A 190 12.18 14.65 18.18
CA MET A 190 11.95 15.20 19.53
C MET A 190 13.28 15.47 20.26
N ALA A 191 14.30 14.67 20.03
CA ALA A 191 15.66 14.95 20.50
C ALA A 191 16.41 16.03 19.69
N GLY A 192 15.86 16.45 18.52
CA GLY A 192 16.41 17.50 17.65
C GLY A 192 17.27 17.01 16.49
N GLY A 193 17.33 15.69 16.25
CA GLY A 193 18.16 15.06 15.19
C GLY A 193 19.65 14.96 15.55
N VAL A 194 20.43 14.25 14.72
CA VAL A 194 21.88 13.98 14.99
C VAL A 194 22.69 15.28 15.09
N LYS A 195 22.56 16.16 14.11
CA LYS A 195 23.34 17.42 14.10
C LYS A 195 23.07 18.27 15.34
N PHE A 196 21.81 18.31 15.79
CA PHE A 196 21.41 19.04 16.98
C PHE A 196 21.98 18.38 18.23
N SER A 197 21.88 17.04 18.33
CA SER A 197 22.39 16.30 19.50
C SER A 197 23.92 16.38 19.61
N ILE A 198 24.64 16.27 18.46
CA ILE A 198 26.10 16.43 18.43
C ILE A 198 26.48 17.86 18.83
N GLY A 199 25.82 18.87 18.24
CA GLY A 199 26.08 20.27 18.57
C GLY A 199 25.80 20.61 20.03
N ARG A 200 24.73 20.04 20.61
CA ARG A 200 24.38 20.15 22.01
C ARG A 200 25.44 19.54 22.93
N SER A 201 25.91 18.34 22.59
CA SER A 201 26.98 17.68 23.34
C SER A 201 28.32 18.45 23.26
N LYS A 202 28.66 18.96 22.06
CA LYS A 202 29.84 19.79 21.85
C LYS A 202 29.77 21.10 22.67
N LEU A 203 28.61 21.78 22.68
CA LEU A 203 28.40 22.98 23.48
C LEU A 203 28.65 22.73 24.98
N ILE A 204 28.15 21.59 25.50
CA ILE A 204 28.38 21.19 26.89
C ILE A 204 29.87 20.96 27.15
N GLN A 205 30.54 20.26 26.22
CA GLN A 205 31.97 19.95 26.37
C GLN A 205 32.81 21.24 26.32
N ASP A 206 32.52 22.16 25.40
CA ASP A 206 33.24 23.44 25.25
C ASP A 206 33.09 24.32 26.51
N LEU A 207 31.86 24.38 27.08
CA LEU A 207 31.61 25.12 28.31
C LEU A 207 32.31 24.48 29.52
N LYS A 208 32.33 23.16 29.60
CA LYS A 208 33.06 22.43 30.67
C LYS A 208 34.56 22.67 30.57
N SER A 209 35.14 22.54 29.40
CA SER A 209 36.58 22.72 29.19
C SER A 209 37.07 24.14 29.41
N SER A 210 36.20 25.13 29.20
CA SER A 210 36.45 26.55 29.46
C SER A 210 36.12 27.02 30.88
N GLY A 211 35.76 26.13 31.78
CA GLY A 211 35.43 26.45 33.15
C GLY A 211 34.10 27.16 33.37
N ARG A 212 33.24 27.18 32.35
CA ARG A 212 31.97 27.92 32.32
C ARG A 212 30.76 27.02 32.64
N GLN A 213 30.89 26.08 33.55
CA GLN A 213 29.85 25.08 33.86
C GLN A 213 28.54 25.72 34.33
N ALA A 214 28.61 26.85 35.06
CA ALA A 214 27.44 27.56 35.53
C ALA A 214 26.53 28.10 34.41
N GLU A 215 27.05 28.31 33.22
CA GLU A 215 26.35 28.82 32.05
C GLU A 215 25.67 27.73 31.21
N ILE A 216 25.92 26.44 31.50
CA ILE A 216 25.44 25.32 30.69
C ILE A 216 23.90 25.36 30.58
N ALA A 217 23.17 25.59 31.66
CA ALA A 217 21.72 25.58 31.67
C ALA A 217 21.13 26.65 30.72
N ASP A 218 21.62 27.89 30.81
CA ASP A 218 21.13 29.00 29.98
C ASP A 218 21.57 28.85 28.51
N ALA A 219 22.78 28.37 28.26
CA ALA A 219 23.25 28.10 26.93
C ALA A 219 22.47 26.99 26.24
N LEU A 220 22.10 25.92 26.98
CA LEU A 220 21.27 24.85 26.48
C LEU A 220 19.84 25.33 26.18
N LYS A 221 19.25 26.14 27.04
CA LYS A 221 17.93 26.74 26.79
C LYS A 221 17.90 27.51 25.46
N LYS A 222 18.90 28.39 25.24
CA LYS A 222 19.04 29.14 23.97
C LYS A 222 19.35 28.24 22.77
N TYR A 223 20.06 27.14 22.99
CA TYR A 223 20.38 26.18 21.94
C TYR A 223 19.12 25.39 21.55
N ASP A 224 18.33 24.96 22.55
CA ASP A 224 17.11 24.19 22.33
C ASP A 224 16.01 25.00 21.61
N GLU A 225 16.03 26.34 21.67
CA GLU A 225 15.16 27.21 20.87
C GLU A 225 15.41 27.11 19.35
N LYS A 226 16.61 26.64 18.94
CA LYS A 226 16.99 26.42 17.54
C LYS A 226 16.52 25.06 16.97
N LYS A 227 15.83 24.27 17.82
CA LYS A 227 15.36 22.95 17.43
C LYS A 227 14.38 23.04 16.27
N VAL A 228 14.64 22.25 15.22
CA VAL A 228 13.74 22.14 14.07
C VAL A 228 12.42 21.50 14.52
N LYS A 229 11.31 22.20 14.36
CA LYS A 229 9.98 21.64 14.58
C LYS A 229 9.61 20.77 13.39
N MET A 230 9.56 19.45 13.59
CA MET A 230 9.13 18.48 12.61
C MET A 230 7.71 18.00 12.94
N PRO A 231 6.74 18.05 12.00
CA PRO A 231 5.44 17.42 12.22
C PRO A 231 5.63 15.91 12.49
N ALA A 232 5.02 15.41 13.57
CA ALA A 232 5.17 14.01 13.99
C ALA A 232 4.82 13.01 12.86
N GLU A 233 3.81 13.33 12.07
CA GLU A 233 3.38 12.49 10.94
C GLU A 233 4.37 12.46 9.77
N LEU A 234 5.22 13.48 9.64
CA LEU A 234 6.25 13.64 8.61
C LEU A 234 7.67 13.48 9.17
N ALA A 235 7.81 13.02 10.41
CA ALA A 235 9.12 12.72 10.97
C ALA A 235 9.80 11.63 10.13
N TYR A 236 11.02 11.92 9.68
CA TYR A 236 11.77 11.05 8.77
C TYR A 236 12.95 10.39 9.47
N LEU A 237 13.40 9.30 8.86
CA LEU A 237 14.62 8.57 9.21
C LEU A 237 15.73 8.93 8.23
N GLU A 238 16.97 8.96 8.73
CA GLU A 238 18.19 9.17 7.96
C GLU A 238 19.33 8.32 8.52
N GLY A 239 20.37 8.05 7.72
CA GLY A 239 21.52 7.26 8.14
C GLY A 239 21.16 5.85 8.60
N PRO A 240 21.81 5.31 9.67
CA PRO A 240 21.60 3.93 10.11
C PRO A 240 20.13 3.58 10.42
N LEU A 241 19.34 4.53 10.97
CA LEU A 241 17.93 4.28 11.24
C LEU A 241 17.10 4.12 9.95
N MET A 242 17.49 4.78 8.87
CA MET A 242 16.87 4.57 7.56
C MET A 242 17.25 3.19 7.00
N GLU A 243 18.52 2.77 7.13
CA GLU A 243 19.01 1.47 6.70
C GLU A 243 18.27 0.33 7.43
N ASP A 244 18.13 0.44 8.75
CA ASP A 244 17.36 -0.50 9.58
C ASP A 244 15.90 -0.60 9.12
N TYR A 245 15.26 0.55 8.82
CA TYR A 245 13.89 0.56 8.33
C TYR A 245 13.75 -0.10 6.96
N LEU A 246 14.65 0.20 6.02
CA LEU A 246 14.62 -0.40 4.68
C LEU A 246 14.83 -1.91 4.74
N HIS A 247 15.69 -2.38 5.65
CA HIS A 247 15.91 -3.80 5.92
C HIS A 247 14.62 -4.49 6.39
N ASP A 248 13.98 -3.99 7.45
CA ASP A 248 12.77 -4.60 8.01
C ASP A 248 11.56 -4.47 7.07
N MET A 249 11.47 -3.36 6.35
CA MET A 249 10.44 -3.16 5.34
C MET A 249 10.57 -4.16 4.18
N LYS A 250 11.79 -4.48 3.74
CA LYS A 250 12.04 -5.52 2.73
C LYS A 250 11.51 -6.87 3.21
N ILE A 251 11.81 -7.26 4.46
CA ILE A 251 11.30 -8.49 5.05
C ILE A 251 9.75 -8.49 5.09
N ALA A 252 9.13 -7.36 5.44
CA ALA A 252 7.68 -7.24 5.45
C ALA A 252 7.06 -7.39 4.03
N GLN A 253 7.73 -6.87 3.00
CA GLN A 253 7.32 -7.04 1.59
C GLN A 253 7.41 -8.50 1.15
N GLU A 254 8.53 -9.17 1.44
CA GLU A 254 8.74 -10.58 1.13
C GLU A 254 7.72 -11.47 1.87
N TYR A 255 7.45 -11.17 3.14
CA TYR A 255 6.42 -11.85 3.91
C TYR A 255 5.03 -11.70 3.27
N ALA A 256 4.67 -10.51 2.77
CA ALA A 256 3.39 -10.27 2.11
C ALA A 256 3.25 -11.07 0.80
N ILE A 257 4.33 -11.22 0.03
CA ILE A 257 4.38 -12.08 -1.16
C ILE A 257 4.13 -13.53 -0.76
N LEU A 258 4.87 -14.04 0.23
CA LEU A 258 4.70 -15.41 0.73
C LEU A 258 3.31 -15.68 1.31
N ASN A 259 2.70 -14.67 1.94
CA ASN A 259 1.31 -14.75 2.44
C ASN A 259 0.32 -14.98 1.28
N ARG A 260 0.42 -14.22 0.19
CA ARG A 260 -0.43 -14.39 -1.00
C ARG A 260 -0.17 -15.72 -1.70
N GLU A 261 1.10 -16.11 -1.87
CA GLU A 261 1.48 -17.38 -2.46
C GLU A 261 0.98 -18.58 -1.65
N ALA A 262 0.97 -18.50 -0.32
CA ALA A 262 0.44 -19.56 0.53
C ALA A 262 -1.07 -19.72 0.38
N MET A 263 -1.84 -18.65 0.22
CA MET A 263 -3.26 -18.72 -0.08
C MET A 263 -3.51 -19.34 -1.46
N LEU A 264 -2.73 -18.93 -2.46
CA LEU A 264 -2.82 -19.47 -3.81
C LEU A 264 -2.49 -20.97 -3.84
N ASP A 265 -1.47 -21.41 -3.10
CA ASP A 265 -1.11 -22.83 -2.97
C ASP A 265 -2.26 -23.66 -2.41
N VAL A 266 -2.96 -23.17 -1.40
CA VAL A 266 -4.18 -23.80 -0.87
C VAL A 266 -5.25 -23.91 -1.95
N ILE A 267 -5.52 -22.84 -2.69
CA ILE A 267 -6.54 -22.82 -3.75
C ILE A 267 -6.18 -23.81 -4.86
N ILE A 268 -4.95 -23.76 -5.37
CA ILE A 268 -4.48 -24.66 -6.44
C ILE A 268 -4.63 -26.13 -6.00
N SER A 269 -4.19 -26.46 -4.80
CA SER A 269 -4.23 -27.83 -4.26
C SER A 269 -5.65 -28.33 -4.08
N GLU A 270 -6.50 -27.57 -3.37
CA GLU A 270 -7.88 -27.98 -3.02
C GLU A 270 -8.81 -28.00 -4.24
N MET A 271 -8.61 -27.10 -5.20
CA MET A 271 -9.36 -27.07 -6.45
C MET A 271 -8.86 -28.08 -7.47
N GLY A 272 -7.63 -28.60 -7.31
CA GLY A 272 -7.02 -29.54 -8.23
C GLY A 272 -6.57 -28.88 -9.55
N ILE A 273 -6.13 -27.62 -9.50
CA ILE A 273 -5.66 -26.89 -10.69
C ILE A 273 -4.29 -27.44 -11.10
N LYS A 274 -4.27 -28.22 -12.17
CA LYS A 274 -3.02 -28.82 -12.71
C LYS A 274 -2.21 -27.79 -13.48
N LYS A 275 -0.88 -27.94 -13.49
CA LYS A 275 0.07 -27.03 -14.17
C LYS A 275 -0.33 -26.73 -15.62
N ARG A 276 -0.91 -27.70 -16.35
CA ARG A 276 -1.35 -27.52 -17.75
C ARG A 276 -2.46 -26.47 -17.94
N TYR A 277 -3.19 -26.13 -16.89
CA TYR A 277 -4.23 -25.11 -16.92
C TYR A 277 -3.72 -23.72 -16.50
N ILE A 278 -2.51 -23.62 -15.94
CA ILE A 278 -1.90 -22.36 -15.53
C ILE A 278 -1.28 -21.72 -16.76
N LEU A 279 -1.77 -20.54 -17.14
CA LEU A 279 -1.32 -19.80 -18.30
C LEU A 279 -0.30 -18.72 -17.94
N ASP A 280 -0.53 -17.99 -16.83
CA ASP A 280 0.34 -16.92 -16.38
C ASP A 280 0.19 -16.66 -14.88
N LYS A 281 1.18 -16.00 -14.27
CA LYS A 281 1.15 -15.57 -12.87
C LYS A 281 2.01 -14.33 -12.69
N PHE A 282 1.43 -13.26 -12.10
CA PHE A 282 2.16 -12.04 -11.77
C PHE A 282 1.65 -11.43 -10.47
N CYS A 283 2.42 -10.46 -9.92
CA CYS A 283 2.10 -9.79 -8.66
C CYS A 283 2.25 -8.28 -8.82
N THR A 284 1.29 -7.51 -8.29
CA THR A 284 1.31 -6.05 -8.25
C THR A 284 1.27 -5.58 -6.80
N ILE A 285 2.24 -4.78 -6.36
CA ILE A 285 2.36 -4.26 -4.99
C ILE A 285 2.08 -2.75 -5.02
N HIS A 286 1.46 -2.19 -3.98
CA HIS A 286 1.06 -0.78 -3.96
C HIS A 286 1.41 0.01 -2.68
N ASN A 287 1.99 -0.63 -1.64
CA ASN A 287 2.51 0.05 -0.44
C ASN A 287 3.91 -0.47 -0.15
N TYR A 288 4.92 0.15 -0.76
CA TYR A 288 6.28 -0.35 -0.68
C TYR A 288 7.32 0.68 -1.11
N ILE A 289 8.58 0.35 -0.89
CA ILE A 289 9.71 1.02 -1.49
C ILE A 289 10.37 0.05 -2.48
N ASP A 290 10.45 0.47 -3.72
CA ASP A 290 11.27 -0.16 -4.74
C ASP A 290 12.74 0.16 -4.41
N LEU A 291 13.45 -0.81 -3.85
CA LEU A 291 14.81 -0.61 -3.36
C LEU A 291 15.84 -0.51 -4.51
N ASP A 292 15.53 -1.05 -5.68
CA ASP A 292 16.42 -0.99 -6.84
C ASP A 292 16.39 0.40 -7.48
N ASN A 293 15.22 1.02 -7.54
CA ASN A 293 15.00 2.33 -8.14
C ASN A 293 14.85 3.45 -7.11
N MET A 294 14.86 3.12 -5.82
CA MET A 294 14.63 4.04 -4.70
C MET A 294 13.37 4.90 -4.88
N ILE A 295 12.26 4.23 -5.20
CA ILE A 295 10.94 4.86 -5.37
C ILE A 295 9.99 4.35 -4.29
N LEU A 296 9.48 5.28 -3.48
CA LEU A 296 8.43 5.04 -2.50
C LEU A 296 7.06 5.13 -3.17
N ARG A 297 6.19 4.16 -2.90
CA ARG A 297 4.81 4.09 -3.37
C ARG A 297 3.86 3.84 -2.20
N LYS A 298 2.83 4.68 -2.09
CA LYS A 298 1.73 4.56 -1.13
C LYS A 298 0.39 4.59 -1.85
N GLY A 299 -0.27 3.44 -1.96
CA GLY A 299 -1.45 3.30 -2.80
C GLY A 299 -1.15 3.65 -4.26
N ALA A 300 0.01 3.21 -4.75
CA ALA A 300 0.43 3.37 -6.14
C ALA A 300 1.21 2.12 -6.58
N ILE A 301 1.02 1.70 -7.82
CA ILE A 301 1.66 0.51 -8.38
C ILE A 301 2.85 0.88 -9.25
N SER A 302 3.77 -0.08 -9.46
CA SER A 302 4.79 0.02 -10.49
C SER A 302 4.18 -0.18 -11.87
N LEU A 303 4.64 0.64 -12.83
CA LEU A 303 4.31 0.56 -14.25
C LEU A 303 5.59 0.85 -15.06
N GLN A 304 6.62 0.03 -14.80
CA GLN A 304 7.83 0.04 -15.63
C GLN A 304 7.47 -0.32 -17.08
N LYS A 305 8.35 0.00 -18.01
CA LYS A 305 8.09 -0.34 -19.41
C LYS A 305 7.86 -1.84 -19.57
N ASP A 306 6.75 -2.19 -20.22
CA ASP A 306 6.31 -3.57 -20.50
C ASP A 306 5.93 -4.41 -19.26
N GLU A 307 5.93 -3.84 -18.05
CA GLU A 307 5.50 -4.52 -16.83
C GLU A 307 3.99 -4.75 -16.83
N LEU A 308 3.56 -5.99 -16.50
CA LEU A 308 2.15 -6.30 -16.30
C LEU A 308 1.73 -5.94 -14.88
N ALA A 309 0.56 -5.31 -14.76
CA ALA A 309 -0.03 -4.95 -13.49
C ALA A 309 -1.55 -5.09 -13.52
N ILE A 310 -2.18 -5.14 -12.33
CA ILE A 310 -3.62 -5.16 -12.16
C ILE A 310 -4.08 -3.91 -11.43
N ILE A 311 -5.17 -3.30 -11.92
CA ILE A 311 -5.86 -2.16 -11.30
C ILE A 311 -7.30 -2.59 -10.99
N PRO A 312 -7.64 -2.93 -9.74
CA PRO A 312 -9.00 -3.28 -9.35
C PRO A 312 -9.90 -2.06 -9.38
N ILE A 313 -11.13 -2.23 -9.83
CA ILE A 313 -12.15 -1.19 -9.87
C ILE A 313 -13.07 -1.33 -8.65
N ASN A 314 -13.92 -2.36 -8.65
CA ASN A 314 -14.80 -2.71 -7.54
C ASN A 314 -15.34 -4.13 -7.71
N MET A 315 -16.10 -4.62 -6.72
CA MET A 315 -16.60 -6.00 -6.65
C MET A 315 -17.55 -6.39 -7.80
N SER A 316 -18.10 -5.44 -8.58
CA SER A 316 -19.01 -5.72 -9.71
C SER A 316 -18.39 -5.46 -11.07
N GLU A 317 -17.44 -4.54 -11.15
CA GLU A 317 -16.80 -4.16 -12.41
C GLU A 317 -15.51 -4.94 -12.68
N GLY A 318 -14.93 -5.56 -11.64
CA GLY A 318 -13.69 -6.34 -11.72
C GLY A 318 -12.45 -5.48 -11.81
N SER A 319 -11.52 -5.83 -12.69
CA SER A 319 -10.21 -5.23 -12.74
C SER A 319 -9.72 -5.00 -14.17
N LEU A 320 -8.74 -4.11 -14.32
CA LEU A 320 -7.99 -3.92 -15.55
C LEU A 320 -6.63 -4.62 -15.43
N ILE A 321 -6.29 -5.44 -16.41
CA ILE A 321 -4.91 -5.88 -16.62
C ILE A 321 -4.26 -4.87 -17.55
N VAL A 322 -3.16 -4.29 -17.13
CA VAL A 322 -2.49 -3.20 -17.85
C VAL A 322 -1.01 -3.51 -18.08
N LYS A 323 -0.43 -2.84 -19.06
CA LYS A 323 1.00 -2.92 -19.39
C LYS A 323 1.61 -1.55 -19.26
N GLY A 324 2.64 -1.40 -18.43
CA GLY A 324 3.30 -0.14 -18.14
C GLY A 324 4.02 0.45 -19.35
N LYS A 325 4.00 1.78 -19.47
CA LYS A 325 4.72 2.55 -20.50
C LYS A 325 6.08 3.08 -20.04
N GLY A 326 6.37 2.97 -18.74
CA GLY A 326 7.65 3.45 -18.17
C GLY A 326 7.74 4.97 -18.11
N ASN A 327 6.66 5.67 -17.71
CA ASN A 327 6.63 7.13 -17.61
C ASN A 327 7.42 7.61 -16.39
N SER A 328 8.60 8.20 -16.63
CA SER A 328 9.50 8.71 -15.59
C SER A 328 8.95 9.93 -14.85
N ASP A 329 8.12 10.76 -15.48
CA ASP A 329 7.48 11.92 -14.84
C ASP A 329 6.55 11.51 -13.71
N MET A 330 5.98 10.30 -13.80
CA MET A 330 5.10 9.69 -12.82
C MET A 330 5.83 8.65 -11.95
N ASN A 331 7.15 8.72 -11.85
CA ASN A 331 7.97 7.74 -11.10
C ASN A 331 7.71 6.30 -11.54
N TYR A 332 7.49 6.07 -12.86
CA TYR A 332 7.15 4.73 -13.38
C TYR A 332 6.00 4.08 -12.61
N SER A 333 4.95 4.87 -12.31
CA SER A 333 3.90 4.45 -11.38
C SER A 333 2.52 4.78 -11.93
N GLY A 334 1.49 4.13 -11.36
CA GLY A 334 0.09 4.37 -11.67
C GLY A 334 -0.82 4.20 -10.46
N PRO A 335 -2.13 4.49 -10.62
CA PRO A 335 -3.11 4.30 -9.57
C PRO A 335 -3.22 2.82 -9.19
N HIS A 336 -3.40 2.54 -7.90
CA HIS A 336 -3.53 1.15 -7.42
C HIS A 336 -4.95 0.60 -7.49
N GLY A 337 -5.93 1.42 -7.82
CA GLY A 337 -7.35 1.06 -7.91
C GLY A 337 -8.20 2.22 -8.41
N ALA A 338 -9.52 2.09 -8.32
CA ALA A 338 -10.44 3.13 -8.78
C ALA A 338 -10.41 4.40 -7.90
N GLY A 339 -9.99 4.29 -6.64
CA GLY A 339 -10.19 5.31 -5.63
C GLY A 339 -11.64 5.37 -5.14
N ARG A 340 -11.83 5.93 -3.96
CA ARG A 340 -13.15 5.99 -3.32
C ARG A 340 -13.82 7.33 -3.59
N LEU A 341 -15.17 7.30 -3.74
CA LEU A 341 -16.02 8.48 -3.78
C LEU A 341 -16.38 8.98 -2.38
N MET A 342 -16.27 8.11 -1.37
CA MET A 342 -16.62 8.44 0.01
C MET A 342 -15.82 7.60 1.01
N SER A 343 -15.69 8.10 2.25
CA SER A 343 -15.05 7.36 3.35
C SER A 343 -15.86 6.11 3.72
N ARG A 344 -15.21 5.13 4.40
CA ARG A 344 -15.87 3.92 4.87
C ARG A 344 -17.05 4.24 5.80
N SER A 345 -16.87 5.17 6.73
CA SER A 345 -17.94 5.58 7.65
C SER A 345 -19.14 6.14 6.89
N LYS A 346 -18.89 7.05 5.92
CA LYS A 346 -19.97 7.61 5.11
C LYS A 346 -20.67 6.57 4.25
N ALA A 347 -19.95 5.61 3.71
CA ALA A 347 -20.54 4.49 2.97
C ALA A 347 -21.46 3.65 3.86
N LYS A 348 -21.03 3.29 5.08
CA LYS A 348 -21.88 2.57 6.07
C LYS A 348 -23.15 3.34 6.44
N GLU A 349 -23.10 4.68 6.45
CA GLU A 349 -24.24 5.54 6.80
C GLU A 349 -25.20 5.77 5.64
N THR A 350 -24.72 5.81 4.40
CA THR A 350 -25.48 6.31 3.26
C THR A 350 -25.89 5.26 2.24
N LEU A 351 -25.12 4.17 2.11
CA LEU A 351 -25.42 3.14 1.12
C LEU A 351 -26.54 2.22 1.60
N LYS A 352 -27.37 1.77 0.65
CA LYS A 352 -28.49 0.87 0.91
C LYS A 352 -28.14 -0.57 0.53
N MET A 353 -28.54 -1.49 1.39
CA MET A 353 -28.31 -2.93 1.15
C MET A 353 -29.00 -3.45 -0.12
N GLU A 354 -30.13 -2.85 -0.51
CA GLU A 354 -30.85 -3.21 -1.73
C GLU A 354 -30.02 -2.89 -2.97
N ASP A 355 -29.43 -1.68 -3.03
CA ASP A 355 -28.58 -1.24 -4.14
C ASP A 355 -27.28 -2.07 -4.19
N TYR A 356 -26.71 -2.40 -3.02
CA TYR A 356 -25.53 -3.26 -2.93
C TYR A 356 -25.82 -4.66 -3.47
N LYS A 357 -26.92 -5.29 -3.05
CA LYS A 357 -27.33 -6.61 -3.56
C LYS A 357 -27.58 -6.59 -5.06
N ALA A 358 -28.28 -5.57 -5.54
CA ALA A 358 -28.59 -5.43 -6.98
C ALA A 358 -27.29 -5.28 -7.82
N SER A 359 -26.29 -4.54 -7.32
CA SER A 359 -25.01 -4.39 -8.03
C SER A 359 -24.16 -5.65 -8.09
N MET A 360 -24.45 -6.65 -7.24
CA MET A 360 -23.77 -7.94 -7.19
C MET A 360 -24.51 -9.07 -7.88
N GLU A 361 -25.62 -8.76 -8.57
CA GLU A 361 -26.40 -9.76 -9.31
C GLU A 361 -25.55 -10.43 -10.40
N GLY A 362 -25.61 -11.75 -10.48
CA GLY A 362 -24.80 -12.55 -11.42
C GLY A 362 -23.39 -12.91 -10.92
N ILE A 363 -22.95 -12.38 -9.78
CA ILE A 363 -21.66 -12.71 -9.16
C ILE A 363 -21.90 -13.65 -7.95
N TYR A 364 -21.24 -14.81 -7.97
CA TYR A 364 -21.32 -15.72 -6.83
C TYR A 364 -20.56 -15.17 -5.63
N THR A 365 -21.25 -14.88 -4.54
CA THR A 365 -20.64 -14.38 -3.32
C THR A 365 -21.49 -14.72 -2.09
N THR A 366 -20.85 -15.04 -0.98
CA THR A 366 -21.47 -15.25 0.34
C THR A 366 -21.19 -14.08 1.30
N CYS A 367 -20.54 -13.01 0.81
CA CYS A 367 -20.03 -11.93 1.64
C CYS A 367 -20.82 -10.61 1.56
N VAL A 368 -21.91 -10.55 0.76
CA VAL A 368 -22.75 -9.36 0.64
C VAL A 368 -23.61 -9.19 1.89
N GLY A 369 -23.26 -8.23 2.72
CA GLY A 369 -23.92 -7.98 4.00
C GLY A 369 -23.59 -6.62 4.61
N VAL A 370 -24.19 -6.32 5.76
CA VAL A 370 -23.97 -5.03 6.47
C VAL A 370 -22.50 -4.85 6.84
N ALA A 371 -21.80 -5.93 7.15
CA ALA A 371 -20.37 -5.88 7.52
C ALA A 371 -19.44 -5.48 6.36
N THR A 372 -19.89 -5.62 5.11
CA THR A 372 -19.11 -5.32 3.90
C THR A 372 -19.70 -4.19 3.06
N ILE A 373 -20.75 -3.51 3.53
CA ILE A 373 -21.44 -2.46 2.76
C ILE A 373 -20.54 -1.27 2.41
N ASP A 374 -19.53 -0.98 3.22
CA ASP A 374 -18.54 0.05 2.93
C ASP A 374 -17.64 -0.27 1.73
N GLU A 375 -17.63 -1.51 1.27
CA GLU A 375 -16.92 -1.97 0.08
C GLU A 375 -17.85 -2.14 -1.14
N ALA A 376 -19.13 -1.78 -1.01
CA ALA A 376 -20.09 -1.84 -2.12
C ALA A 376 -19.58 -1.05 -3.34
N PRO A 377 -19.90 -1.48 -4.58
CA PRO A 377 -19.45 -0.83 -5.82
C PRO A 377 -19.70 0.68 -5.86
N GLN A 378 -20.81 1.13 -5.28
CA GLN A 378 -21.20 2.55 -5.22
C GLN A 378 -20.25 3.44 -4.40
N ALA A 379 -19.37 2.84 -3.60
CA ALA A 379 -18.35 3.58 -2.83
C ALA A 379 -17.15 4.03 -3.67
N TYR A 380 -17.02 3.54 -4.91
CA TYR A 380 -15.86 3.69 -5.78
C TYR A 380 -16.13 4.55 -7.01
N LYS A 381 -15.07 5.15 -7.56
CA LYS A 381 -15.13 5.88 -8.83
C LYS A 381 -15.43 4.91 -9.99
N PRO A 382 -16.14 5.36 -11.03
CA PRO A 382 -16.42 4.53 -12.20
C PRO A 382 -15.14 4.24 -13.00
N ILE A 383 -15.11 3.10 -13.70
CA ILE A 383 -13.98 2.62 -14.50
C ILE A 383 -13.52 3.64 -15.56
N GLU A 384 -14.44 4.42 -16.13
CA GLU A 384 -14.15 5.43 -17.16
C GLU A 384 -13.18 6.50 -16.65
N SER A 385 -13.30 6.88 -15.37
CA SER A 385 -12.37 7.82 -14.73
C SER A 385 -10.95 7.26 -14.69
N ILE A 386 -10.80 5.96 -14.43
CA ILE A 386 -9.48 5.33 -14.40
C ILE A 386 -8.90 5.18 -15.79
N LEU A 387 -9.69 4.71 -16.75
CA LEU A 387 -9.27 4.55 -18.14
C LEU A 387 -8.75 5.85 -18.76
N GLU A 388 -9.37 6.98 -18.42
CA GLU A 388 -8.91 8.29 -18.89
C GLU A 388 -7.55 8.67 -18.29
N ASN A 389 -7.38 8.42 -17.00
CA ASN A 389 -6.23 8.90 -16.24
C ASN A 389 -4.98 8.00 -16.37
N ILE A 390 -5.10 6.76 -16.86
CA ILE A 390 -3.94 5.86 -17.02
C ILE A 390 -3.32 5.90 -18.42
N LYS A 391 -3.90 6.63 -19.38
CA LYS A 391 -3.47 6.62 -20.79
C LYS A 391 -2.00 6.94 -20.99
N ASP A 392 -1.44 7.83 -20.16
CA ASP A 392 -0.04 8.23 -20.24
C ASP A 392 0.91 7.25 -19.53
N ASN A 393 0.38 6.34 -18.69
CA ASN A 393 1.15 5.44 -17.85
C ASN A 393 1.14 3.99 -18.34
N ALA A 394 0.01 3.56 -18.90
CA ALA A 394 -0.21 2.16 -19.26
C ALA A 394 -1.15 1.99 -20.46
N ASP A 395 -1.01 0.86 -21.13
CA ASP A 395 -1.96 0.34 -22.10
C ASP A 395 -2.82 -0.74 -21.43
N VAL A 396 -4.13 -0.70 -21.67
CA VAL A 396 -5.05 -1.74 -21.19
C VAL A 396 -4.86 -2.99 -22.06
N VAL A 397 -4.47 -4.09 -21.43
CA VAL A 397 -4.33 -5.39 -22.08
C VAL A 397 -5.67 -6.10 -22.19
N THR A 398 -6.41 -6.15 -21.07
CA THR A 398 -7.77 -6.72 -21.01
C THR A 398 -8.51 -6.20 -19.79
N ARG A 399 -9.84 -6.22 -19.86
CA ARG A 399 -10.71 -6.08 -18.70
C ARG A 399 -11.17 -7.47 -18.26
N ILE A 400 -11.02 -7.76 -16.98
CA ILE A 400 -11.51 -8.97 -16.36
C ILE A 400 -12.75 -8.66 -15.51
N ARG A 401 -13.78 -9.52 -15.56
CA ARG A 401 -15.07 -9.33 -14.89
C ARG A 401 -15.30 -10.40 -13.83
N PRO A 402 -15.76 -10.03 -12.63
CA PRO A 402 -15.91 -10.98 -11.54
C PRO A 402 -17.07 -11.96 -11.81
N ILE A 403 -16.80 -13.22 -11.53
CA ILE A 403 -17.80 -14.29 -11.45
C ILE A 403 -17.92 -14.83 -10.02
N TYR A 404 -16.90 -14.55 -9.18
CA TYR A 404 -16.85 -14.89 -7.77
C TYR A 404 -16.14 -13.80 -6.98
N ASN A 405 -16.64 -13.49 -5.78
CA ASN A 405 -15.95 -12.59 -4.86
C ASN A 405 -16.11 -13.06 -3.40
N PHE A 406 -14.98 -13.15 -2.69
CA PHE A 406 -14.88 -13.29 -1.25
C PHE A 406 -14.28 -12.03 -0.64
N LYS A 407 -14.99 -11.46 0.30
CA LYS A 407 -14.57 -10.27 1.08
C LYS A 407 -14.55 -10.62 2.56
N ALA A 408 -13.41 -10.39 3.22
CA ALA A 408 -13.35 -10.58 4.66
C ALA A 408 -14.16 -9.49 5.37
N ALA A 409 -15.11 -9.89 6.22
CA ALA A 409 -15.74 -8.96 7.15
C ALA A 409 -14.73 -8.48 8.21
N GLU A 410 -14.92 -7.24 8.70
CA GLU A 410 -14.11 -6.68 9.80
C GLU A 410 -14.46 -7.34 11.14
#